data_9fb1bb34d2dd0053ab09264a83c9c25b
#
_entry.id   9fb1bb34d2dd0053ab09264a83c9c25b
#
_cell.length_a   1.000
_cell.length_b   1.000
_cell.length_c   1.000
_cell.angle_alpha   90.00
_cell.angle_beta   90.00
_cell.angle_gamma   90.00
#
_symmetry.space_group_name_H-M   'P 1'
#
loop_
_entity.id
_entity.type
_entity.pdbx_description
1 polymer ?
#
loop_
_entity_poly.entity_id
_entity_poly.type
_entity_poly.pdbx_seq_one_letter_code
_entity_poly.pdbx_strand_id
1 'polypeptide(L)'
;MRKKECEVTDTAVLQRILGRATLCRVAMVDGSEPYLVTMNCGWDGEHLLLHGAAQGRKLDILRANPRVCVEIDEDVQLVFGATGEECTANYVSVIGTGTVSFVLDPRTKRRDLNVILHQCHPGVPDEVLPDEALSRVAVLEVQFDHLSCKAKGATPRP
;
A
#
# COMPACT_ATOMS: atom_id res chain seq x y z
N MET A 1 7.92 -9.74 -15.64
CA MET A 1 6.56 -10.38 -15.55
C MET A 1 6.42 -11.47 -16.61
N ARG A 2 5.72 -12.62 -16.32
CA ARG A 2 5.55 -13.74 -17.28
C ARG A 2 4.55 -13.40 -18.41
N LYS A 3 3.43 -12.73 -18.06
CA LYS A 3 2.39 -12.30 -19.01
C LYS A 3 2.58 -10.83 -19.34
N LYS A 4 3.40 -10.53 -20.33
CA LYS A 4 3.73 -9.16 -20.74
C LYS A 4 2.51 -8.39 -21.26
N GLU A 5 1.54 -9.08 -21.86
CA GLU A 5 0.30 -8.49 -22.36
C GLU A 5 -0.60 -7.90 -21.25
N CYS A 6 -0.37 -8.28 -20.00
CA CYS A 6 -1.09 -7.75 -18.85
C CYS A 6 -0.29 -6.68 -18.08
N GLU A 7 0.94 -6.39 -18.50
CA GLU A 7 1.81 -5.46 -17.80
C GLU A 7 1.38 -4.01 -18.06
N VAL A 8 1.23 -3.25 -16.98
CA VAL A 8 0.98 -1.80 -17.04
C VAL A 8 2.32 -1.11 -16.80
N THR A 9 2.83 -0.44 -17.84
CA THR A 9 4.12 0.27 -17.80
C THR A 9 3.96 1.78 -17.71
N ASP A 10 2.74 2.28 -17.87
CA ASP A 10 2.46 3.71 -17.76
C ASP A 10 2.56 4.16 -16.30
N THR A 11 3.56 4.99 -16.01
CA THR A 11 3.82 5.54 -14.68
C THR A 11 2.65 6.38 -14.18
N ALA A 12 1.94 7.12 -15.05
CA ALA A 12 0.80 7.91 -14.63
C ALA A 12 -0.36 7.03 -14.15
N VAL A 13 -0.54 5.86 -14.77
CA VAL A 13 -1.52 4.85 -14.32
C VAL A 13 -1.13 4.32 -12.95
N LEU A 14 0.15 3.97 -12.73
CA LEU A 14 0.65 3.52 -11.44
C LEU A 14 0.43 4.56 -10.34
N GLN A 15 0.77 5.82 -10.59
CA GLN A 15 0.56 6.93 -9.65
C GLN A 15 -0.91 7.07 -9.26
N ARG A 16 -1.83 6.95 -10.24
CA ARG A 16 -3.28 7.01 -9.96
C ARG A 16 -3.77 5.84 -9.10
N ILE A 17 -3.29 4.61 -9.37
CA ILE A 17 -3.64 3.44 -8.57
C ILE A 17 -3.17 3.63 -7.12
N LEU A 18 -1.91 4.02 -6.92
CA LEU A 18 -1.36 4.29 -5.58
C LEU A 18 -2.12 5.42 -4.88
N GLY A 19 -2.47 6.49 -5.60
CA GLY A 19 -3.17 7.66 -5.04
C GLY A 19 -4.63 7.43 -4.66
N ARG A 20 -5.21 6.27 -4.99
CA ARG A 20 -6.59 5.93 -4.59
C ARG A 20 -6.70 4.65 -3.75
N ALA A 21 -5.63 3.90 -3.63
CA ALA A 21 -5.59 2.70 -2.79
C ALA A 21 -5.78 3.07 -1.32
N THR A 22 -6.76 2.47 -0.66
CA THR A 22 -7.05 2.71 0.77
C THR A 22 -6.54 1.61 1.67
N LEU A 23 -6.26 0.44 1.09
CA LEU A 23 -5.74 -0.74 1.77
C LEU A 23 -4.58 -1.35 0.97
N CYS A 24 -3.58 -1.82 1.69
CA CYS A 24 -2.50 -2.63 1.13
C CYS A 24 -2.19 -3.82 2.04
N ARG A 25 -1.52 -4.83 1.49
CA ARG A 25 -0.94 -5.94 2.23
C ARG A 25 0.57 -5.74 2.28
N VAL A 26 1.12 -5.73 3.49
CA VAL A 26 2.55 -5.53 3.73
C VAL A 26 3.13 -6.84 4.23
N ALA A 27 3.95 -7.47 3.39
CA ALA A 27 4.69 -8.67 3.73
C ALA A 27 6.08 -8.31 4.24
N MET A 28 6.46 -8.95 5.35
CA MET A 28 7.72 -8.78 6.07
C MET A 28 8.32 -10.15 6.36
N VAL A 29 9.57 -10.17 6.83
CA VAL A 29 10.25 -11.41 7.25
C VAL A 29 10.67 -11.27 8.71
N ASP A 30 10.12 -12.13 9.58
CA ASP A 30 10.45 -12.23 11.00
C ASP A 30 11.46 -13.39 11.19
N GLY A 31 12.75 -13.07 11.16
CA GLY A 31 13.80 -14.10 11.09
C GLY A 31 13.71 -14.88 9.77
N SER A 32 13.22 -16.12 9.81
CA SER A 32 12.95 -16.96 8.63
C SER A 32 11.47 -17.06 8.27
N GLU A 33 10.58 -16.52 9.11
CA GLU A 33 9.14 -16.68 8.95
C GLU A 33 8.52 -15.51 8.18
N PRO A 34 7.68 -15.77 7.18
CA PRO A 34 6.92 -14.72 6.52
C PRO A 34 5.84 -14.18 7.46
N TYR A 35 5.68 -12.87 7.48
CA TYR A 35 4.66 -12.19 8.26
C TYR A 35 3.93 -11.16 7.38
N LEU A 36 2.62 -11.16 7.38
CA LEU A 36 1.80 -10.32 6.53
C LEU A 36 0.72 -9.62 7.35
N VAL A 37 0.50 -8.33 7.07
CA VAL A 37 -0.56 -7.53 7.66
C VAL A 37 -1.28 -6.69 6.61
N THR A 38 -2.58 -6.48 6.79
CA THR A 38 -3.33 -5.49 6.04
C THR A 38 -3.28 -4.15 6.77
N MET A 39 -3.04 -3.08 6.03
CA MET A 39 -2.93 -1.72 6.57
C MET A 39 -3.66 -0.72 5.69
N ASN A 40 -4.22 0.34 6.31
CA ASN A 40 -4.59 1.53 5.54
C ASN A 40 -3.33 2.19 4.99
N CYS A 41 -3.45 2.77 3.82
CA CYS A 41 -2.34 3.44 3.16
C CYS A 41 -2.77 4.77 2.54
N GLY A 42 -1.79 5.62 2.28
CA GLY A 42 -1.89 6.84 1.49
C GLY A 42 -0.67 6.97 0.59
N TRP A 43 -0.77 7.80 -0.43
CA TRP A 43 0.30 8.08 -1.38
C TRP A 43 0.57 9.57 -1.46
N ASP A 44 1.79 10.00 -1.16
CA ASP A 44 2.17 11.42 -1.20
C ASP A 44 2.76 11.88 -2.56
N GLY A 45 2.82 10.96 -3.53
CA GLY A 45 3.44 11.16 -4.85
C GLY A 45 4.82 10.49 -4.97
N GLU A 46 5.44 10.12 -3.85
CA GLU A 46 6.78 9.53 -3.79
C GLU A 46 6.84 8.29 -2.88
N HIS A 47 6.17 8.34 -1.73
CA HIS A 47 6.19 7.28 -0.72
C HIS A 47 4.78 6.71 -0.48
N LEU A 48 4.72 5.41 -0.22
CA LEU A 48 3.51 4.81 0.36
C LEU A 48 3.55 5.02 1.86
N LEU A 49 2.56 5.74 2.35
CA LEU A 49 2.41 6.11 3.75
C LEU A 49 1.55 5.08 4.48
N LEU A 50 2.01 4.64 5.63
CA LEU A 50 1.32 3.66 6.47
C LEU A 50 1.23 4.17 7.91
N HIS A 51 0.18 3.75 8.64
CA HIS A 51 0.09 4.05 10.06
C HIS A 51 -0.36 2.84 10.88
N GLY A 52 -0.12 2.91 12.17
CA GLY A 52 -0.56 1.89 13.12
C GLY A 52 -0.23 2.26 14.56
N ALA A 53 -0.52 1.35 15.51
CA ALA A 53 -0.12 1.54 16.89
C ALA A 53 1.40 1.70 17.02
N ALA A 54 1.85 2.50 17.98
CA ALA A 54 3.28 2.79 18.21
C ALA A 54 4.10 1.58 18.70
N GLN A 55 3.43 0.45 18.99
CA GLN A 55 4.05 -0.79 19.48
C GLN A 55 3.43 -2.00 18.79
N GLY A 56 4.16 -3.12 18.78
CA GLY A 56 3.68 -4.41 18.31
C GLY A 56 4.61 -5.07 17.31
N ARG A 57 4.37 -6.38 17.09
CA ARG A 57 5.23 -7.30 16.35
C ARG A 57 5.68 -6.74 14.98
N LYS A 58 4.78 -6.13 14.19
CA LYS A 58 5.17 -5.56 12.89
C LYS A 58 6.26 -4.51 13.00
N LEU A 59 6.23 -3.65 14.03
CA LEU A 59 7.23 -2.59 14.21
C LEU A 59 8.57 -3.18 14.68
N ASP A 60 8.54 -4.24 15.49
CA ASP A 60 9.75 -4.92 15.93
C ASP A 60 10.44 -5.63 14.76
N ILE A 61 9.65 -6.27 13.89
CA ILE A 61 10.15 -6.84 12.63
C ILE A 61 10.78 -5.76 11.75
N LEU A 62 10.08 -4.64 11.53
CA LEU A 62 10.55 -3.55 10.65
C LEU A 62 11.79 -2.83 11.21
N ARG A 63 11.97 -2.78 12.54
CA ARG A 63 13.21 -2.27 13.15
C ARG A 63 14.39 -3.21 12.92
N ALA A 64 14.15 -4.51 12.95
CA ALA A 64 15.18 -5.52 12.70
C ALA A 64 15.49 -5.69 11.21
N ASN A 65 14.45 -5.65 10.36
CA ASN A 65 14.56 -5.77 8.91
C ASN A 65 13.51 -4.87 8.24
N PRO A 66 13.90 -3.70 7.71
CA PRO A 66 12.97 -2.76 7.11
C PRO A 66 12.53 -3.13 5.68
N ARG A 67 12.97 -4.26 5.14
CA ARG A 67 12.60 -4.72 3.80
C ARG A 67 11.17 -5.24 3.77
N VAL A 68 10.39 -4.77 2.79
CA VAL A 68 8.99 -5.16 2.62
C VAL A 68 8.66 -5.50 1.17
N CYS A 69 7.63 -6.32 1.03
CA CYS A 69 6.89 -6.45 -0.22
C CYS A 69 5.46 -5.98 0.05
N VAL A 70 4.99 -5.02 -0.74
CA VAL A 70 3.64 -4.47 -0.65
C VAL A 70 2.83 -4.93 -1.83
N GLU A 71 1.59 -5.31 -1.56
CA GLU A 71 0.60 -5.66 -2.58
C GLU A 71 -0.65 -4.79 -2.42
N ILE A 72 -1.18 -4.32 -3.55
CA ILE A 72 -2.45 -3.58 -3.67
C ILE A 72 -3.22 -4.22 -4.82
N ASP A 73 -4.46 -4.63 -4.56
CA ASP A 73 -5.37 -5.11 -5.59
C ASP A 73 -6.60 -4.20 -5.71
N GLU A 74 -7.07 -4.02 -6.94
CA GLU A 74 -8.26 -3.25 -7.27
C GLU A 74 -9.08 -3.96 -8.33
N ASP A 75 -10.35 -3.60 -8.42
CA ASP A 75 -11.29 -4.03 -9.46
C ASP A 75 -11.37 -5.55 -9.64
N VAL A 76 -11.28 -6.28 -8.53
CA VAL A 76 -11.36 -7.75 -8.54
C VAL A 76 -12.77 -8.18 -8.89
N GLN A 77 -12.91 -8.90 -10.02
CA GLN A 77 -14.18 -9.44 -10.50
C GLN A 77 -13.99 -10.90 -10.92
N LEU A 78 -14.82 -11.78 -10.39
CA LEU A 78 -14.87 -13.17 -10.84
C LEU A 78 -15.60 -13.25 -12.19
N VAL A 79 -15.00 -13.96 -13.14
CA VAL A 79 -15.57 -14.24 -14.47
C VAL A 79 -15.91 -15.71 -14.54
N PHE A 80 -17.19 -16.00 -14.72
CA PHE A 80 -17.70 -17.36 -14.84
C PHE A 80 -17.84 -17.72 -16.31
N GLY A 81 -17.14 -18.77 -16.77
CA GLY A 81 -17.27 -19.35 -18.10
C GLY A 81 -18.21 -20.54 -18.11
N ALA A 82 -18.49 -21.08 -19.31
CA ALA A 82 -19.29 -22.29 -19.47
C ALA A 82 -18.57 -23.54 -18.95
N THR A 83 -17.24 -23.50 -18.89
CA THR A 83 -16.38 -24.56 -18.35
C THR A 83 -15.47 -24.01 -17.26
N GLY A 84 -14.92 -24.89 -16.42
CA GLY A 84 -13.97 -24.49 -15.38
C GLY A 84 -12.69 -23.84 -15.94
N GLU A 85 -12.28 -24.19 -17.16
CA GLU A 85 -11.12 -23.60 -17.82
C GLU A 85 -11.35 -22.13 -18.23
N GLU A 86 -12.59 -21.76 -18.47
CA GLU A 86 -13.00 -20.40 -18.83
C GLU A 86 -13.21 -19.50 -17.61
N CYS A 87 -13.36 -20.10 -16.42
CA CYS A 87 -13.49 -19.36 -15.17
C CYS A 87 -12.18 -18.65 -14.82
N THR A 88 -12.27 -17.36 -14.51
CA THR A 88 -11.08 -16.55 -14.20
C THR A 88 -11.44 -15.37 -13.29
N ALA A 89 -10.45 -14.52 -12.97
CA ALA A 89 -10.66 -13.24 -12.34
C ALA A 89 -10.08 -12.12 -13.20
N ASN A 90 -10.79 -11.01 -13.28
CA ASN A 90 -10.27 -9.73 -13.73
C ASN A 90 -9.79 -8.96 -12.50
N TYR A 91 -8.70 -8.25 -12.62
CA TYR A 91 -8.12 -7.47 -11.52
C TYR A 91 -7.04 -6.50 -12.01
N VAL A 92 -6.77 -5.51 -11.21
CA VAL A 92 -5.54 -4.71 -11.26
C VAL A 92 -4.75 -5.03 -9.99
N SER A 93 -3.47 -5.34 -10.12
CA SER A 93 -2.60 -5.64 -8.98
C SER A 93 -1.28 -4.91 -9.11
N VAL A 94 -0.88 -4.20 -8.06
CA VAL A 94 0.42 -3.56 -7.92
C VAL A 94 1.22 -4.33 -6.86
N ILE A 95 2.44 -4.71 -7.21
CA ILE A 95 3.40 -5.31 -6.29
C ILE A 95 4.66 -4.45 -6.28
N GLY A 96 5.04 -4.00 -5.09
CA GLY A 96 6.25 -3.22 -4.88
C GLY A 96 7.16 -3.84 -3.82
N THR A 97 8.46 -3.81 -4.06
CA THR A 97 9.47 -4.10 -3.04
C THR A 97 10.19 -2.82 -2.65
N GLY A 98 10.47 -2.65 -1.37
CA GLY A 98 11.06 -1.41 -0.89
C GLY A 98 11.55 -1.49 0.54
N THR A 99 11.89 -0.33 1.07
CA THR A 99 12.41 -0.15 2.43
C THR A 99 11.49 0.79 3.22
N VAL A 100 11.20 0.41 4.45
CA VAL A 100 10.41 1.21 5.39
C VAL A 100 11.30 2.14 6.19
N SER A 101 10.88 3.40 6.31
CA SER A 101 11.43 4.38 7.25
C SER A 101 10.39 4.78 8.30
N PHE A 102 10.83 5.00 9.54
CA PHE A 102 9.98 5.48 10.62
C PHE A 102 9.97 7.00 10.63
N VAL A 103 8.80 7.60 10.51
CA VAL A 103 8.63 9.06 10.61
C VAL A 103 8.67 9.47 12.08
N LEU A 104 9.68 10.22 12.48
CA LEU A 104 9.87 10.66 13.87
C LEU A 104 9.43 12.10 14.10
N ASP A 105 9.58 12.97 13.10
CA ASP A 105 9.21 14.38 13.21
C ASP A 105 7.70 14.56 13.35
N PRO A 106 7.20 15.26 14.40
CA PRO A 106 5.77 15.43 14.63
C PRO A 106 5.02 16.17 13.51
N ARG A 107 5.67 17.10 12.82
CA ARG A 107 5.06 17.84 11.71
C ARG A 107 4.84 16.94 10.52
N THR A 108 5.86 16.15 10.16
CA THR A 108 5.79 15.14 9.10
C THR A 108 4.75 14.09 9.42
N LYS A 109 4.70 13.59 10.67
CA LYS A 109 3.64 12.64 11.08
C LYS A 109 2.23 13.19 10.87
N ARG A 110 1.97 14.46 11.21
CA ARG A 110 0.65 15.07 10.98
C ARG A 110 0.32 15.18 9.50
N ARG A 111 1.29 15.62 8.69
CA ARG A 111 1.13 15.70 7.24
C ARG A 111 0.74 14.33 6.66
N ASP A 112 1.50 13.30 6.99
CA ASP A 112 1.32 11.97 6.44
C ASP A 112 0.01 11.32 6.89
N LEU A 113 -0.38 11.53 8.16
CA LEU A 113 -1.67 11.06 8.66
C LEU A 113 -2.84 11.74 7.94
N ASN A 114 -2.73 13.04 7.61
CA ASN A 114 -3.75 13.74 6.83
C ASN A 114 -3.79 13.24 5.37
N VAL A 115 -2.64 12.93 4.75
CA VAL A 115 -2.62 12.30 3.42
C VAL A 115 -3.38 10.97 3.45
N ILE A 116 -3.10 10.10 4.43
CA ILE A 116 -3.81 8.82 4.59
C ILE A 116 -5.31 9.07 4.84
N LEU A 117 -5.64 10.02 5.72
CA LEU A 117 -7.02 10.36 6.06
C LEU A 117 -7.81 10.80 4.82
N HIS A 118 -7.29 11.73 4.02
CA HIS A 118 -7.96 12.24 2.83
C HIS A 118 -8.10 11.19 1.73
N GLN A 119 -7.12 10.31 1.60
CA GLN A 119 -7.20 9.21 0.63
C GLN A 119 -8.24 8.17 1.04
N CYS A 120 -8.31 7.83 2.34
CA CYS A 120 -9.30 6.88 2.86
C CYS A 120 -10.70 7.48 3.00
N HIS A 121 -10.79 8.78 3.27
CA HIS A 121 -12.04 9.50 3.57
C HIS A 121 -12.07 10.85 2.85
N PRO A 122 -12.30 10.87 1.53
CA PRO A 122 -12.34 12.11 0.76
C PRO A 122 -13.38 13.12 1.33
N GLY A 123 -12.97 14.37 1.44
CA GLY A 123 -13.85 15.46 1.88
C GLY A 123 -13.89 15.74 3.38
N VAL A 124 -13.16 14.97 4.21
CA VAL A 124 -12.97 15.35 5.62
C VAL A 124 -11.93 16.49 5.72
N PRO A 125 -12.07 17.41 6.71
CA PRO A 125 -11.06 18.44 6.95
C PRO A 125 -9.76 17.83 7.52
N ASP A 126 -8.68 18.61 7.42
CA ASP A 126 -7.41 18.25 8.10
C ASP A 126 -7.63 18.05 9.60
N GLU A 127 -7.06 17.00 10.12
CA GLU A 127 -7.06 16.73 11.55
C GLU A 127 -5.76 17.21 12.19
N VAL A 128 -5.89 18.05 13.20
CA VAL A 128 -4.76 18.51 14.02
C VAL A 128 -4.65 17.62 15.25
N LEU A 129 -3.96 16.49 15.10
CA LEU A 129 -3.72 15.57 16.21
C LEU A 129 -2.79 16.22 17.26
N PRO A 130 -3.17 16.21 18.56
CA PRO A 130 -2.29 16.65 19.63
C PRO A 130 -1.08 15.72 19.79
N ASP A 131 0.01 16.23 20.35
CA ASP A 131 1.27 15.46 20.52
C ASP A 131 1.08 14.15 21.28
N GLU A 132 0.19 14.15 22.26
CA GLU A 132 -0.16 12.94 23.02
C GLU A 132 -0.76 11.85 22.13
N ALA A 133 -1.64 12.21 21.19
CA ALA A 133 -2.21 11.27 20.23
C ALA A 133 -1.14 10.77 19.24
N LEU A 134 -0.26 11.66 18.76
CA LEU A 134 0.85 11.31 17.88
C LEU A 134 1.84 10.32 18.50
N SER A 135 2.03 10.38 19.82
CA SER A 135 2.92 9.45 20.53
C SER A 135 2.43 8.00 20.50
N ARG A 136 1.13 7.80 20.32
CA ARG A 136 0.46 6.47 20.28
C ARG A 136 0.40 5.88 18.89
N VAL A 137 0.82 6.64 17.86
CA VAL A 137 0.75 6.22 16.45
C VAL A 137 2.16 6.14 15.87
N ALA A 138 2.48 5.03 15.23
CA ALA A 138 3.61 4.93 14.32
C ALA A 138 3.18 5.35 12.93
N VAL A 139 3.97 6.19 12.27
CA VAL A 139 3.85 6.53 10.85
C VAL A 139 5.10 6.02 10.14
N LEU A 140 4.89 5.38 9.01
CA LEU A 140 5.92 4.71 8.23
C LEU A 140 5.83 5.20 6.79
N GLU A 141 6.98 5.44 6.17
CA GLU A 141 7.12 5.71 4.74
C GLU A 141 7.77 4.50 4.07
N VAL A 142 7.19 4.01 2.99
CA VAL A 142 7.77 2.96 2.15
C VAL A 142 8.34 3.60 0.90
N GLN A 143 9.67 3.57 0.76
CA GLN A 143 10.36 3.91 -0.47
C GLN A 143 10.45 2.66 -1.34
N PHE A 144 9.84 2.67 -2.51
CA PHE A 144 9.91 1.56 -3.43
C PHE A 144 11.21 1.57 -4.24
N ASP A 145 11.90 0.42 -4.30
CA ASP A 145 13.01 0.17 -5.22
C ASP A 145 12.51 -0.35 -6.56
N HIS A 146 11.41 -1.10 -6.51
CA HIS A 146 10.80 -1.71 -7.69
C HIS A 146 9.29 -1.77 -7.53
N LEU A 147 8.59 -1.37 -8.59
CA LEU A 147 7.13 -1.47 -8.72
C LEU A 147 6.80 -2.24 -10.00
N SER A 148 5.81 -3.11 -9.91
CA SER A 148 5.21 -3.76 -11.06
C SER A 148 3.69 -3.70 -10.96
N CYS A 149 3.02 -3.48 -12.10
CA CYS A 149 1.57 -3.45 -12.18
C CYS A 149 1.08 -4.41 -13.24
N LYS A 150 -0.01 -5.08 -12.94
CA LYS A 150 -0.68 -6.02 -13.83
C LYS A 150 -2.18 -5.71 -13.87
N ALA A 151 -2.71 -5.56 -15.07
CA ALA A 151 -4.14 -5.50 -15.33
C ALA A 151 -4.56 -6.70 -16.19
N LYS A 152 -5.47 -7.52 -15.69
CA LYS A 152 -6.02 -8.66 -16.42
C LYS A 152 -7.53 -8.48 -16.56
N GLY A 153 -8.01 -8.32 -17.81
CA GLY A 153 -9.43 -8.16 -18.10
C GLY A 153 -10.09 -6.93 -17.44
N ALA A 154 -9.33 -6.12 -16.76
CA ALA A 154 -9.74 -4.85 -16.14
C ALA A 154 -8.95 -3.72 -16.80
N THR A 155 -9.58 -2.59 -17.03
CA THR A 155 -8.90 -1.36 -17.40
C THR A 155 -8.72 -0.57 -16.11
N PRO A 156 -7.49 -0.16 -15.74
CA PRO A 156 -7.30 0.72 -14.59
C PRO A 156 -8.19 1.94 -14.75
N ARG A 157 -8.97 2.26 -13.72
CA ARG A 157 -9.87 3.42 -13.76
C ARG A 157 -9.09 4.70 -14.03
N PRO A 158 -9.67 5.65 -14.78
CA PRO A 158 -9.05 6.93 -15.08
C PRO A 158 -8.80 7.77 -13.82
#